data_f4fc6b1dadcac77e5bddc67890ca232e
#
_entry.id   f4fc6b1dadcac77e5bddc67890ca232e
#
_cell.length_a   1.000
_cell.length_b   1.000
_cell.length_c   1.000
_cell.angle_alpha   90.00
_cell.angle_beta   90.00
_cell.angle_gamma   90.00
#
_symmetry.space_group_name_H-M   'P 1'
#
loop_
_entity.id
_entity.type
_entity.pdbx_description
1 polymer ?
#
loop_
_entity_poly.entity_id
_entity_poly.type
_entity_poly.pdbx_seq_one_letter_code
_entity_poly.pdbx_strand_id
1 'polypeptide(L)'
;MVFSDKKRLLELYNGISGKNYKDPELLEINTLENAIYMAIRNDLSFLIASRLSLYEHQSTYSPNLPLRMLLYLADLYAGLTKEENLYGETKVLLPPPQFVIFYNGEKPQPDRQILRLSDLYAVEEEEHKLELLAVMLNINAGHNPELMAACRTLWEYAEYTDRVRRYAKELPIAEAVERAITECIREGILKEFLRKNRAEAKRMSIYEYDQEKHLRQEREASWEKGREAGKEEGMKLLDNLYSFLA
;
A
#
# COMPACT_ATOMS: atom_id res chain seq x y z
N MET A 1 4.67 -4.52 -12.97
CA MET A 1 3.79 -4.80 -11.81
C MET A 1 2.99 -6.09 -12.05
N VAL A 2 2.83 -7.00 -11.06
CA VAL A 2 2.17 -8.33 -11.23
C VAL A 2 0.71 -8.17 -11.69
N PHE A 3 0.00 -7.16 -11.16
CA PHE A 3 -1.42 -6.89 -11.44
C PHE A 3 -1.68 -5.86 -12.55
N SER A 4 -0.69 -5.53 -13.38
CA SER A 4 -0.93 -4.73 -14.60
C SER A 4 -1.63 -5.55 -15.72
N ASP A 5 -1.65 -6.87 -15.60
CA ASP A 5 -2.42 -7.76 -16.46
C ASP A 5 -3.88 -7.80 -16.03
N LYS A 6 -4.81 -7.49 -16.93
CA LYS A 6 -6.25 -7.38 -16.64
C LYS A 6 -6.86 -8.67 -16.08
N LYS A 7 -6.37 -9.86 -16.49
CA LYS A 7 -6.89 -11.15 -15.98
C LYS A 7 -6.54 -11.33 -14.51
N ARG A 8 -5.29 -11.04 -14.15
CA ARG A 8 -4.83 -11.09 -12.75
C ARG A 8 -5.50 -10.04 -11.89
N LEU A 9 -5.69 -8.83 -12.45
CA LEU A 9 -6.41 -7.76 -11.77
C LEU A 9 -7.87 -8.13 -11.52
N LEU A 10 -8.54 -8.77 -12.49
CA LEU A 10 -9.90 -9.25 -12.32
C LEU A 10 -10.01 -10.35 -11.26
N GLU A 11 -9.04 -11.28 -11.22
CA GLU A 11 -8.94 -12.31 -10.18
C GLU A 11 -8.85 -11.65 -8.79
N LEU A 12 -7.97 -10.66 -8.63
CA LEU A 12 -7.81 -9.91 -7.40
C LEU A 12 -9.09 -9.16 -6.99
N TYR A 13 -9.70 -8.45 -7.93
CA TYR A 13 -10.96 -7.74 -7.68
C TYR A 13 -12.08 -8.69 -7.25
N ASN A 14 -12.23 -9.82 -7.92
CA ASN A 14 -13.21 -10.84 -7.56
C ASN A 14 -12.96 -11.38 -6.14
N GLY A 15 -11.71 -11.69 -5.81
CA GLY A 15 -11.34 -12.18 -4.48
C GLY A 15 -11.66 -11.19 -3.35
N ILE A 16 -11.45 -9.88 -3.59
CA ILE A 16 -11.74 -8.83 -2.60
C ILE A 16 -13.23 -8.53 -2.50
N SER A 17 -13.91 -8.41 -3.64
CA SER A 17 -15.30 -7.97 -3.69
C SER A 17 -16.32 -9.09 -3.50
N GLY A 18 -15.91 -10.35 -3.50
CA GLY A 18 -16.79 -11.53 -3.52
C GLY A 18 -17.61 -11.66 -4.81
N LYS A 19 -17.22 -10.93 -5.86
CA LYS A 19 -17.86 -10.99 -7.18
C LYS A 19 -17.25 -12.10 -8.03
N ASN A 20 -17.85 -12.36 -9.21
CA ASN A 20 -17.38 -13.39 -10.11
C ASN A 20 -17.47 -12.93 -11.58
N TYR A 21 -16.86 -11.80 -11.87
CA TYR A 21 -16.73 -11.30 -13.23
C TYR A 21 -15.81 -12.24 -14.04
N LYS A 22 -16.15 -12.47 -15.30
CA LYS A 22 -15.41 -13.41 -16.18
C LYS A 22 -14.63 -12.69 -17.28
N ASP A 23 -15.08 -11.50 -17.68
CA ASP A 23 -14.50 -10.76 -18.77
C ASP A 23 -13.53 -9.69 -18.25
N PRO A 24 -12.22 -9.84 -18.48
CA PRO A 24 -11.21 -8.86 -18.09
C PRO A 24 -11.35 -7.51 -18.81
N GLU A 25 -12.03 -7.47 -19.96
CA GLU A 25 -12.22 -6.23 -20.70
C GLU A 25 -13.23 -5.29 -20.04
N LEU A 26 -13.96 -5.76 -19.04
CA LEU A 26 -14.76 -4.88 -18.16
C LEU A 26 -13.91 -3.94 -17.29
N LEU A 27 -12.61 -4.20 -17.19
CA LEU A 27 -11.67 -3.35 -16.47
C LEU A 27 -11.17 -2.22 -17.35
N GLU A 28 -11.36 -0.99 -16.91
CA GLU A 28 -10.76 0.20 -17.47
C GLU A 28 -9.70 0.73 -16.50
N ILE A 29 -8.43 0.61 -16.89
CA ILE A 29 -7.29 1.03 -16.05
C ILE A 29 -7.06 2.52 -16.25
N ASN A 30 -7.14 3.30 -15.15
CA ASN A 30 -7.03 4.76 -15.13
C ASN A 30 -5.90 5.21 -14.17
N THR A 31 -4.80 4.45 -14.12
CA THR A 31 -3.67 4.77 -13.25
C THR A 31 -3.05 6.12 -13.61
N LEU A 32 -2.77 6.96 -12.62
CA LEU A 32 -2.15 8.27 -12.80
C LEU A 32 -0.68 8.12 -13.21
N GLU A 33 -0.39 8.20 -14.51
CA GLU A 33 0.98 8.11 -15.03
C GLU A 33 1.78 9.42 -14.88
N ASN A 34 1.11 10.58 -14.73
CA ASN A 34 1.71 11.91 -14.85
C ASN A 34 1.34 12.89 -13.73
N ALA A 35 1.30 12.48 -12.48
CA ALA A 35 1.19 13.45 -11.37
C ALA A 35 2.50 14.22 -11.20
N ILE A 36 2.71 15.26 -12.03
CA ILE A 36 3.96 16.04 -12.09
C ILE A 36 4.16 16.93 -10.84
N TYR A 37 3.11 17.21 -10.08
CA TYR A 37 3.15 18.27 -9.05
C TYR A 37 3.54 17.85 -7.63
N MET A 38 3.49 16.57 -7.24
CA MET A 38 3.83 16.17 -5.86
C MET A 38 4.58 14.84 -5.72
N ALA A 39 5.08 14.24 -6.80
CA ALA A 39 5.68 12.89 -6.77
C ALA A 39 4.76 11.81 -6.14
N ILE A 40 3.47 12.08 -6.06
CA ILE A 40 2.45 11.24 -5.45
C ILE A 40 1.80 10.43 -6.58
N ARG A 41 2.04 9.11 -6.59
CA ARG A 41 1.44 8.17 -7.54
C ARG A 41 0.73 7.09 -6.77
N ASN A 42 -0.50 6.74 -7.18
CA ASN A 42 -1.09 5.50 -6.70
C ASN A 42 -0.59 4.33 -7.56
N ASP A 43 -0.51 3.15 -6.96
CA ASP A 43 0.01 1.97 -7.65
C ASP A 43 -0.91 1.52 -8.78
N LEU A 44 -2.22 1.49 -8.53
CA LEU A 44 -3.19 1.03 -9.50
C LEU A 44 -4.58 1.62 -9.24
N SER A 45 -5.18 2.23 -10.26
CA SER A 45 -6.60 2.61 -10.26
C SER A 45 -7.31 2.10 -11.50
N PHE A 46 -8.56 1.70 -11.35
CA PHE A 46 -9.38 1.16 -12.43
C PHE A 46 -10.86 1.30 -12.16
N LEU A 47 -11.64 1.35 -13.25
CA LEU A 47 -13.10 1.27 -13.23
C LEU A 47 -13.55 -0.15 -13.56
N ILE A 48 -14.57 -0.61 -12.83
CA ILE A 48 -15.32 -1.82 -13.14
C ILE A 48 -16.77 -1.66 -12.68
N ALA A 49 -17.72 -1.96 -13.56
CA ALA A 49 -19.15 -1.83 -13.27
C ALA A 49 -19.49 -0.46 -12.62
N SER A 50 -19.00 0.64 -13.19
CA SER A 50 -19.18 2.02 -12.74
C SER A 50 -18.67 2.30 -11.30
N ARG A 51 -17.73 1.52 -10.79
CA ARG A 51 -17.04 1.73 -9.50
C ARG A 51 -15.57 2.00 -9.74
N LEU A 52 -15.02 2.97 -9.04
CA LEU A 52 -13.61 3.31 -9.07
C LEU A 52 -12.89 2.58 -7.93
N SER A 53 -11.89 1.77 -8.25
CA SER A 53 -11.06 1.08 -7.27
C SER A 53 -9.66 1.67 -7.28
N LEU A 54 -9.16 2.07 -6.11
CA LEU A 54 -7.79 2.51 -5.88
C LEU A 54 -7.10 1.47 -5.01
N TYR A 55 -6.10 0.83 -5.60
CA TYR A 55 -5.29 -0.19 -4.95
C TYR A 55 -3.88 0.32 -4.74
N GLU A 56 -3.38 0.17 -3.53
CA GLU A 56 -2.06 0.64 -3.12
C GLU A 56 -1.32 -0.50 -2.43
N HIS A 57 -0.05 -0.70 -2.77
CA HIS A 57 0.83 -1.65 -2.12
C HIS A 57 1.72 -0.92 -1.10
N GLN A 58 1.85 -1.45 0.10
CA GLN A 58 2.65 -0.83 1.17
C GLN A 58 3.52 -1.87 1.89
N SER A 59 4.82 -1.75 1.74
CA SER A 59 5.80 -2.50 2.53
C SER A 59 6.08 -1.87 3.89
N THR A 60 5.68 -0.63 4.09
CA THR A 60 5.83 0.09 5.36
C THR A 60 4.48 0.67 5.79
N TYR A 61 4.08 0.39 7.04
CA TYR A 61 2.87 0.98 7.60
C TYR A 61 2.98 2.50 7.71
N SER A 62 2.00 3.20 7.17
CA SER A 62 1.85 4.66 7.29
C SER A 62 0.42 5.00 7.73
N PRO A 63 0.23 5.74 8.83
CA PRO A 63 -1.09 6.22 9.23
C PRO A 63 -1.66 7.27 8.26
N ASN A 64 -0.83 7.90 7.42
CA ASN A 64 -1.21 8.96 6.49
C ASN A 64 -1.82 8.45 5.18
N LEU A 65 -2.02 7.14 5.04
CA LEU A 65 -2.58 6.55 3.81
C LEU A 65 -3.98 7.10 3.45
N PRO A 66 -4.92 7.35 4.38
CA PRO A 66 -6.21 7.93 4.01
C PRO A 66 -6.09 9.31 3.36
N LEU A 67 -5.17 10.16 3.82
CA LEU A 67 -4.91 11.46 3.20
C LEU A 67 -4.33 11.31 1.80
N ARG A 68 -3.39 10.39 1.60
CA ARG A 68 -2.83 10.09 0.26
C ARG A 68 -3.93 9.61 -0.70
N MET A 69 -4.81 8.70 -0.23
CA MET A 69 -5.94 8.21 -1.02
C MET A 69 -6.92 9.30 -1.41
N LEU A 70 -7.18 10.27 -0.52
CA LEU A 70 -8.00 11.43 -0.82
C LEU A 70 -7.40 12.28 -1.95
N LEU A 71 -6.09 12.53 -1.90
CA LEU A 71 -5.39 13.30 -2.94
C LEU A 71 -5.40 12.55 -4.28
N TYR A 72 -5.17 11.24 -4.29
CA TYR A 72 -5.29 10.43 -5.51
C TYR A 72 -6.71 10.47 -6.10
N LEU A 73 -7.73 10.36 -5.24
CA LEU A 73 -9.12 10.42 -5.66
C LEU A 73 -9.45 11.77 -6.28
N ALA A 74 -8.98 12.87 -5.67
CA ALA A 74 -9.21 14.22 -6.18
C ALA A 74 -8.64 14.38 -7.61
N ASP A 75 -7.42 13.91 -7.84
CA ASP A 75 -6.78 13.95 -9.16
C ASP A 75 -7.51 13.06 -10.19
N LEU A 76 -7.95 11.87 -9.79
CA LEU A 76 -8.72 10.98 -10.66
C LEU A 76 -10.08 11.59 -11.03
N TYR A 77 -10.79 12.17 -10.07
CA TYR A 77 -12.06 12.85 -10.35
C TYR A 77 -11.87 14.10 -11.20
N ALA A 78 -10.83 14.89 -10.96
CA ALA A 78 -10.48 16.02 -11.82
C ALA A 78 -10.24 15.59 -13.28
N GLY A 79 -9.55 14.47 -13.49
CA GLY A 79 -9.37 13.88 -14.80
C GLY A 79 -10.67 13.40 -15.45
N LEU A 80 -11.50 12.68 -14.69
CA LEU A 80 -12.79 12.15 -15.18
C LEU A 80 -13.81 13.24 -15.50
N THR A 81 -13.73 14.40 -14.85
CA THR A 81 -14.68 15.51 -15.03
C THR A 81 -14.14 16.67 -15.86
N LYS A 82 -12.97 16.48 -16.49
CA LYS A 82 -12.27 17.56 -17.23
C LYS A 82 -13.14 18.25 -18.30
N GLU A 83 -13.97 17.48 -18.99
CA GLU A 83 -14.87 17.98 -20.05
C GLU A 83 -16.28 18.32 -19.53
N GLU A 84 -16.53 18.15 -18.23
CA GLU A 84 -17.84 18.37 -17.61
C GLU A 84 -18.01 19.83 -17.15
N ASN A 85 -19.22 20.37 -17.28
CA ASN A 85 -19.54 21.70 -16.75
C ASN A 85 -19.95 21.61 -15.28
N LEU A 86 -19.00 21.72 -14.37
CA LEU A 86 -19.24 21.66 -12.91
C LEU A 86 -20.03 22.86 -12.35
N TYR A 87 -20.20 23.92 -13.14
CA TYR A 87 -20.99 25.12 -12.77
C TYR A 87 -22.41 25.10 -13.35
N GLY A 88 -22.75 24.05 -14.10
CA GLY A 88 -24.07 23.87 -14.70
C GLY A 88 -25.11 23.39 -13.68
N GLU A 89 -26.36 23.39 -14.08
CA GLU A 89 -27.51 22.92 -13.27
C GLU A 89 -27.67 21.39 -13.29
N THR A 90 -26.99 20.71 -14.21
CA THR A 90 -27.04 19.24 -14.36
C THR A 90 -26.02 18.59 -13.44
N LYS A 91 -26.46 17.56 -12.70
CA LYS A 91 -25.55 16.78 -11.84
C LYS A 91 -24.53 16.00 -12.66
N VAL A 92 -23.27 16.15 -12.34
CA VAL A 92 -22.19 15.28 -12.83
C VAL A 92 -22.12 14.05 -11.91
N LEU A 93 -22.29 12.86 -12.47
CA LEU A 93 -22.26 11.60 -11.72
C LEU A 93 -20.84 11.06 -11.67
N LEU A 94 -20.40 10.76 -10.46
CA LEU A 94 -19.07 10.20 -10.20
C LEU A 94 -19.15 8.71 -9.84
N PRO A 95 -18.19 7.88 -10.27
CA PRO A 95 -18.09 6.50 -9.82
C PRO A 95 -17.77 6.46 -8.33
N PRO A 96 -18.52 5.70 -7.49
CA PRO A 96 -18.19 5.59 -6.08
C PRO A 96 -16.81 4.94 -5.89
N PRO A 97 -15.93 5.52 -5.03
CA PRO A 97 -14.59 5.04 -4.84
C PRO A 97 -14.52 3.89 -3.83
N GLN A 98 -13.54 3.00 -4.03
CA GLN A 98 -13.14 1.98 -3.08
C GLN A 98 -11.61 2.05 -2.89
N PHE A 99 -11.15 2.01 -1.64
CA PHE A 99 -9.73 2.10 -1.29
C PHE A 99 -9.27 0.82 -0.62
N VAL A 100 -8.29 0.16 -1.21
CA VAL A 100 -7.69 -1.07 -0.69
C VAL A 100 -6.18 -0.94 -0.65
N ILE A 101 -5.60 -1.23 0.50
CA ILE A 101 -4.18 -1.21 0.75
C ILE A 101 -3.71 -2.64 1.02
N PHE A 102 -2.75 -3.10 0.24
CA PHE A 102 -2.10 -4.41 0.42
C PHE A 102 -0.82 -4.21 1.21
N TYR A 103 -0.87 -4.60 2.47
CA TYR A 103 0.27 -4.50 3.36
C TYR A 103 1.08 -5.79 3.39
N ASN A 104 2.36 -5.71 3.08
CA ASN A 104 3.30 -6.82 3.18
C ASN A 104 4.58 -6.48 3.97
N GLY A 105 4.52 -5.46 4.85
CA GLY A 105 5.68 -5.04 5.64
C GLY A 105 6.03 -5.99 6.79
N GLU A 106 7.20 -5.77 7.41
CA GLU A 106 7.69 -6.58 8.53
C GLU A 106 7.02 -6.26 9.87
N LYS A 107 6.48 -5.04 10.04
CA LYS A 107 5.79 -4.67 11.29
C LYS A 107 4.50 -5.48 11.41
N PRO A 108 4.27 -6.21 12.52
CA PRO A 108 3.02 -6.96 12.70
C PRO A 108 1.79 -6.07 12.54
N GLN A 109 0.85 -6.51 11.70
CA GLN A 109 -0.43 -5.88 11.47
C GLN A 109 -1.53 -6.95 11.46
N PRO A 110 -2.76 -6.61 11.86
CA PRO A 110 -3.88 -7.55 11.77
C PRO A 110 -4.19 -7.91 10.31
N ASP A 111 -4.93 -9.00 10.11
CA ASP A 111 -5.34 -9.44 8.79
C ASP A 111 -6.07 -8.34 8.01
N ARG A 112 -6.93 -7.60 8.72
CA ARG A 112 -7.72 -6.52 8.15
C ARG A 112 -7.81 -5.36 9.14
N GLN A 113 -7.59 -4.14 8.63
CA GLN A 113 -7.74 -2.89 9.37
C GLN A 113 -8.47 -1.86 8.52
N ILE A 114 -9.27 -1.01 9.14
CA ILE A 114 -9.84 0.16 8.49
C ILE A 114 -9.05 1.37 8.95
N LEU A 115 -8.48 2.10 8.00
CA LEU A 115 -7.83 3.38 8.22
C LEU A 115 -8.82 4.49 7.89
N ARG A 116 -8.95 5.48 8.77
CA ARG A 116 -9.91 6.57 8.66
C ARG A 116 -9.21 7.89 8.40
N LEU A 117 -9.77 8.73 7.55
CA LEU A 117 -9.27 10.08 7.35
C LEU A 117 -9.45 10.92 8.63
N SER A 118 -10.54 10.72 9.35
CA SER A 118 -10.83 11.39 10.61
C SER A 118 -9.77 11.16 11.70
N ASP A 119 -9.06 10.00 11.67
CA ASP A 119 -7.95 9.74 12.60
C ASP A 119 -6.76 10.72 12.43
N LEU A 120 -6.75 11.50 11.35
CA LEU A 120 -5.71 12.50 11.05
C LEU A 120 -6.13 13.93 11.39
N TYR A 121 -7.37 14.15 11.83
CA TYR A 121 -7.82 15.49 12.18
C TYR A 121 -7.17 15.95 13.48
N ALA A 122 -6.72 17.22 13.48
CA ALA A 122 -6.05 17.81 14.63
C ALA A 122 -7.00 18.07 15.82
N VAL A 123 -8.31 18.09 15.55
CA VAL A 123 -9.36 18.29 16.55
C VAL A 123 -10.38 17.17 16.41
N GLU A 124 -10.77 16.56 17.52
CA GLU A 124 -11.81 15.55 17.58
C GLU A 124 -13.19 16.20 17.41
N GLU A 125 -14.02 15.66 16.51
CA GLU A 125 -15.37 16.12 16.23
C GLU A 125 -16.34 14.94 16.35
N GLU A 126 -17.55 15.21 16.84
CA GLU A 126 -18.62 14.17 16.94
C GLU A 126 -19.13 13.75 15.56
N GLU A 127 -19.13 14.65 14.58
CA GLU A 127 -19.64 14.43 13.23
C GLU A 127 -18.62 14.89 12.18
N HIS A 128 -18.06 13.98 11.41
CA HIS A 128 -17.12 14.30 10.35
C HIS A 128 -17.85 14.70 9.07
N LYS A 129 -17.59 15.91 8.57
CA LYS A 129 -18.16 16.39 7.30
C LYS A 129 -17.46 15.79 6.07
N LEU A 130 -16.25 15.33 6.23
CA LEU A 130 -15.50 14.58 5.23
C LEU A 130 -14.89 13.33 5.90
N GLU A 131 -15.24 12.15 5.38
CA GLU A 131 -14.66 10.88 5.82
C GLU A 131 -14.23 10.06 4.62
N LEU A 132 -13.08 9.38 4.76
CA LEU A 132 -12.60 8.39 3.82
C LEU A 132 -12.16 7.16 4.61
N LEU A 133 -12.66 5.99 4.19
CA LEU A 133 -12.35 4.71 4.80
C LEU A 133 -11.50 3.89 3.83
N ALA A 134 -10.26 3.59 4.18
CA ALA A 134 -9.39 2.70 3.42
C ALA A 134 -9.25 1.35 4.14
N VAL A 135 -9.47 0.25 3.41
CA VAL A 135 -9.30 -1.10 3.93
C VAL A 135 -7.86 -1.54 3.71
N MET A 136 -7.12 -1.76 4.78
CA MET A 136 -5.79 -2.39 4.72
C MET A 136 -5.91 -3.89 4.95
N LEU A 137 -5.33 -4.68 4.04
CA LEU A 137 -5.28 -6.13 4.07
C LEU A 137 -3.83 -6.57 4.22
N ASN A 138 -3.53 -7.34 5.26
CA ASN A 138 -2.22 -7.93 5.45
C ASN A 138 -2.06 -9.11 4.49
N ILE A 139 -1.16 -8.98 3.52
CA ILE A 139 -0.90 -10.01 2.50
C ILE A 139 0.39 -10.80 2.75
N ASN A 140 0.96 -10.71 3.96
CA ASN A 140 2.08 -11.58 4.31
C ASN A 140 1.65 -13.05 4.36
N ALA A 141 2.61 -13.96 4.20
CA ALA A 141 2.37 -15.40 4.32
C ALA A 141 1.70 -15.73 5.66
N GLY A 142 0.64 -16.54 5.60
CA GLY A 142 -0.15 -16.93 6.76
C GLY A 142 -1.31 -16.00 7.14
N HIS A 143 -1.44 -14.85 6.47
CA HIS A 143 -2.54 -13.90 6.67
C HIS A 143 -3.63 -14.02 5.60
N ASN A 144 -4.85 -13.59 5.92
CA ASN A 144 -6.02 -13.56 5.02
C ASN A 144 -6.22 -14.84 4.18
N PRO A 145 -6.34 -16.04 4.78
CA PRO A 145 -6.36 -17.31 4.07
C PRO A 145 -7.48 -17.42 3.02
N GLU A 146 -8.65 -16.84 3.30
CA GLU A 146 -9.78 -16.84 2.36
C GLU A 146 -9.46 -16.01 1.11
N LEU A 147 -8.86 -14.84 1.26
CA LEU A 147 -8.43 -14.00 0.14
C LEU A 147 -7.32 -14.68 -0.66
N MET A 148 -6.35 -15.30 0.03
CA MET A 148 -5.26 -16.04 -0.62
C MET A 148 -5.76 -17.26 -1.40
N ALA A 149 -6.79 -17.94 -0.91
CA ALA A 149 -7.46 -19.03 -1.63
C ALA A 149 -8.28 -18.53 -2.83
N ALA A 150 -8.88 -17.34 -2.72
CA ALA A 150 -9.69 -16.74 -3.79
C ALA A 150 -8.85 -16.07 -4.90
N CYS A 151 -7.62 -15.65 -4.60
CA CYS A 151 -6.71 -15.01 -5.55
C CYS A 151 -5.33 -15.68 -5.51
N ARG A 152 -5.15 -16.67 -6.38
CA ARG A 152 -3.90 -17.44 -6.48
C ARG A 152 -2.70 -16.53 -6.79
N THR A 153 -2.88 -15.55 -7.67
CA THR A 153 -1.81 -14.61 -8.03
C THR A 153 -1.34 -13.82 -6.83
N LEU A 154 -2.23 -13.43 -5.91
CA LEU A 154 -1.87 -12.73 -4.67
C LEU A 154 -1.09 -13.65 -3.71
N TRP A 155 -1.54 -14.89 -3.56
CA TRP A 155 -0.83 -15.91 -2.79
C TRP A 155 0.59 -16.14 -3.34
N GLU A 156 0.72 -16.32 -4.66
CA GLU A 156 2.02 -16.49 -5.33
C GLU A 156 2.95 -15.29 -5.10
N TYR A 157 2.40 -14.07 -5.08
CA TYR A 157 3.16 -12.86 -4.77
C TYR A 157 3.62 -12.83 -3.30
N ALA A 158 2.75 -13.18 -2.36
CA ALA A 158 3.08 -13.27 -0.93
C ALA A 158 4.21 -14.30 -0.68
N GLU A 159 4.12 -15.48 -1.31
CA GLU A 159 5.15 -16.52 -1.25
C GLU A 159 6.50 -16.04 -1.81
N TYR A 160 6.48 -15.33 -2.94
CA TYR A 160 7.70 -14.80 -3.54
C TYR A 160 8.37 -13.77 -2.61
N THR A 161 7.61 -12.82 -2.08
CA THR A 161 8.15 -11.77 -1.19
C THR A 161 8.66 -12.34 0.14
N ASP A 162 7.96 -13.32 0.72
CA ASP A 162 8.41 -14.03 1.92
C ASP A 162 9.76 -14.72 1.69
N ARG A 163 9.93 -15.41 0.55
CA ARG A 163 11.20 -16.05 0.19
C ARG A 163 12.34 -15.06 0.06
N VAL A 164 12.09 -13.91 -0.60
CA VAL A 164 13.11 -12.84 -0.71
C VAL A 164 13.54 -12.40 0.69
N ARG A 165 12.61 -12.08 1.59
CA ARG A 165 12.92 -11.65 2.96
C ARG A 165 13.64 -12.72 3.76
N ARG A 166 13.22 -13.97 3.65
CA ARG A 166 13.87 -15.08 4.34
C ARG A 166 15.31 -15.25 3.91
N TYR A 167 15.59 -15.23 2.60
CA TYR A 167 16.95 -15.34 2.10
C TYR A 167 17.81 -14.11 2.37
N ALA A 168 17.22 -12.92 2.39
CA ALA A 168 17.93 -11.68 2.70
C ALA A 168 18.44 -11.59 4.15
N LYS A 169 18.02 -12.50 5.04
CA LYS A 169 18.59 -12.62 6.39
C LYS A 169 20.00 -13.24 6.38
N GLU A 170 20.31 -14.04 5.37
CA GLU A 170 21.56 -14.82 5.30
C GLU A 170 22.43 -14.47 4.10
N LEU A 171 21.84 -13.89 3.06
CA LEU A 171 22.50 -13.59 1.78
C LEU A 171 22.44 -12.10 1.44
N PRO A 172 23.37 -11.60 0.65
CA PRO A 172 23.24 -10.29 0.01
C PRO A 172 21.91 -10.20 -0.77
N ILE A 173 21.25 -9.04 -0.73
CA ILE A 173 19.90 -8.88 -1.30
C ILE A 173 19.82 -9.31 -2.78
N ALA A 174 20.84 -9.01 -3.59
CA ALA A 174 20.86 -9.39 -4.99
C ALA A 174 20.87 -10.91 -5.21
N GLU A 175 21.53 -11.67 -4.32
CA GLU A 175 21.58 -13.13 -4.33
C GLU A 175 20.29 -13.72 -3.77
N ALA A 176 19.75 -13.14 -2.70
CA ALA A 176 18.49 -13.53 -2.10
C ALA A 176 17.33 -13.46 -3.11
N VAL A 177 17.23 -12.35 -3.83
CA VAL A 177 16.23 -12.14 -4.88
C VAL A 177 16.40 -13.13 -6.03
N GLU A 178 17.65 -13.34 -6.50
CA GLU A 178 17.93 -14.25 -7.59
C GLU A 178 17.59 -15.71 -7.25
N ARG A 179 17.88 -16.12 -6.01
CA ARG A 179 17.52 -17.42 -5.48
C ARG A 179 16.01 -17.59 -5.39
N ALA A 180 15.31 -16.61 -4.81
CA ALA A 180 13.85 -16.63 -4.71
C ALA A 180 13.17 -16.72 -6.08
N ILE A 181 13.61 -15.93 -7.08
CA ILE A 181 13.11 -15.99 -8.45
C ILE A 181 13.30 -17.39 -9.04
N THR A 182 14.48 -17.96 -8.90
CA THR A 182 14.84 -19.24 -9.49
C THR A 182 13.98 -20.37 -8.90
N GLU A 183 13.81 -20.40 -7.58
CA GLU A 183 13.00 -21.39 -6.89
C GLU A 183 11.51 -21.24 -7.21
N CYS A 184 10.99 -20.01 -7.20
CA CYS A 184 9.60 -19.74 -7.57
C CYS A 184 9.28 -20.18 -9.00
N ILE A 185 10.17 -19.92 -9.96
CA ILE A 185 10.01 -20.40 -11.35
C ILE A 185 9.97 -21.93 -11.41
N ARG A 186 10.85 -22.62 -10.66
CA ARG A 186 10.92 -24.08 -10.61
C ARG A 186 9.63 -24.69 -10.05
N GLU A 187 9.06 -24.05 -9.03
CA GLU A 187 7.86 -24.52 -8.34
C GLU A 187 6.55 -24.03 -8.97
N GLY A 188 6.61 -23.23 -10.02
CA GLY A 188 5.44 -22.72 -10.73
C GLY A 188 4.82 -21.46 -10.15
N ILE A 189 5.44 -20.86 -9.12
CA ILE A 189 5.01 -19.62 -8.44
C ILE A 189 5.37 -18.43 -9.32
N LEU A 190 4.39 -17.61 -9.72
CA LEU A 190 4.55 -16.47 -10.64
C LEU A 190 5.40 -16.81 -11.89
N LYS A 191 5.43 -18.08 -12.29
CA LYS A 191 6.41 -18.62 -13.24
C LYS A 191 6.54 -17.82 -14.52
N GLU A 192 5.41 -17.59 -15.21
CA GLU A 192 5.41 -16.89 -16.50
C GLU A 192 5.79 -15.39 -16.32
N PHE A 193 5.33 -14.79 -15.24
CA PHE A 193 5.68 -13.39 -14.92
C PHE A 193 7.18 -13.24 -14.64
N LEU A 194 7.72 -14.06 -13.74
CA LEU A 194 9.13 -14.00 -13.36
C LEU A 194 10.07 -14.39 -14.50
N ARG A 195 9.67 -15.32 -15.40
CA ARG A 195 10.46 -15.62 -16.59
C ARG A 195 10.52 -14.46 -17.56
N LYS A 196 9.36 -13.85 -17.85
CA LYS A 196 9.26 -12.75 -18.80
C LYS A 196 9.91 -11.47 -18.27
N ASN A 197 9.79 -11.19 -16.98
CA ASN A 197 10.17 -9.91 -16.37
C ASN A 197 11.31 -10.05 -15.34
N ARG A 198 12.18 -11.07 -15.48
CA ARG A 198 13.20 -11.42 -14.47
C ARG A 198 14.07 -10.24 -14.03
N ALA A 199 14.58 -9.48 -14.98
CA ALA A 199 15.46 -8.34 -14.69
C ALA A 199 14.71 -7.20 -13.97
N GLU A 200 13.47 -6.93 -14.39
CA GLU A 200 12.61 -5.93 -13.75
C GLU A 200 12.19 -6.37 -12.36
N ALA A 201 11.74 -7.61 -12.18
CA ALA A 201 11.36 -8.18 -10.89
C ALA A 201 12.55 -8.11 -9.91
N LYS A 202 13.76 -8.47 -10.36
CA LYS A 202 14.96 -8.36 -9.56
C LYS A 202 15.25 -6.93 -9.12
N ARG A 203 15.22 -5.97 -10.05
CA ARG A 203 15.45 -4.56 -9.74
C ARG A 203 14.43 -4.00 -8.78
N MET A 204 13.15 -4.29 -8.98
CA MET A 204 12.07 -3.81 -8.12
C MET A 204 12.15 -4.40 -6.72
N SER A 205 12.39 -5.70 -6.58
CA SER A 205 12.51 -6.34 -5.26
C SER A 205 13.72 -5.85 -4.47
N ILE A 206 14.84 -5.56 -5.13
CA ILE A 206 16.01 -4.95 -4.49
C ILE A 206 15.65 -3.52 -4.02
N TYR A 207 15.02 -2.74 -4.87
CA TYR A 207 14.61 -1.36 -4.55
C TYR A 207 13.63 -1.32 -3.36
N GLU A 208 12.60 -2.16 -3.36
CA GLU A 208 11.62 -2.26 -2.26
C GLU A 208 12.31 -2.64 -0.95
N TYR A 209 13.20 -3.62 -0.97
CA TYR A 209 13.95 -4.05 0.22
C TYR A 209 14.87 -2.95 0.76
N ASP A 210 15.61 -2.26 -0.10
CA ASP A 210 16.49 -1.17 0.29
C ASP A 210 15.71 0.01 0.86
N GLN A 211 14.55 0.33 0.28
CA GLN A 211 13.66 1.36 0.79
C GLN A 211 13.09 1.00 2.17
N GLU A 212 12.64 -0.24 2.38
CA GLU A 212 12.20 -0.74 3.69
C GLU A 212 13.32 -0.62 4.73
N LYS A 213 14.53 -1.02 4.37
CA LYS A 213 15.71 -0.94 5.24
C LYS A 213 16.05 0.50 5.60
N HIS A 214 16.04 1.42 4.63
CA HIS A 214 16.31 2.84 4.86
C HIS A 214 15.28 3.46 5.81
N LEU A 215 13.99 3.25 5.56
CA LEU A 215 12.90 3.74 6.41
C LEU A 215 12.93 3.15 7.83
N ARG A 216 13.43 1.92 7.98
CA ARG A 216 13.66 1.32 9.30
C ARG A 216 14.80 2.02 10.03
N GLN A 217 15.92 2.25 9.38
CA GLN A 217 17.07 2.95 9.95
C GLN A 217 16.73 4.40 10.35
N GLU A 218 15.98 5.13 9.52
CA GLU A 218 15.53 6.48 9.86
C GLU A 218 14.61 6.50 11.09
N ARG A 219 13.70 5.51 11.21
CA ARG A 219 12.83 5.38 12.39
C ARG A 219 13.61 5.06 13.65
N GLU A 220 14.56 4.14 13.58
CA GLU A 220 15.43 3.78 14.70
C GLU A 220 16.25 5.01 15.16
N ALA A 221 16.87 5.73 14.22
CA ALA A 221 17.61 6.96 14.51
C ALA A 221 16.72 8.07 15.10
N SER A 222 15.51 8.24 14.61
CA SER A 222 14.54 9.22 15.13
C SER A 222 14.06 8.84 16.53
N TRP A 223 13.83 7.54 16.79
CA TRP A 223 13.45 7.04 18.10
C TRP A 223 14.57 7.23 19.12
N GLU A 224 15.82 6.95 18.76
CA GLU A 224 16.99 7.17 19.62
C GLU A 224 17.15 8.66 19.97
N LYS A 225 17.05 9.55 18.99
CA LYS A 225 17.08 11.01 19.22
C LYS A 225 15.96 11.48 20.14
N GLY A 226 14.73 11.00 19.94
CA GLY A 226 13.59 11.33 20.78
C GLY A 226 13.77 10.82 22.21
N ARG A 227 14.33 9.63 22.39
CA ARG A 227 14.65 9.06 23.71
C ARG A 227 15.73 9.86 24.44
N GLU A 228 16.78 10.29 23.73
CA GLU A 228 17.83 11.12 24.30
C GLU A 228 17.30 12.52 24.72
N ALA A 229 16.54 13.16 23.84
CA ALA A 229 15.90 14.45 24.13
C ALA A 229 14.95 14.35 25.34
N GLY A 230 14.13 13.31 25.42
CA GLY A 230 13.24 13.05 26.55
C GLY A 230 13.98 12.79 27.87
N LYS A 231 15.15 12.14 27.82
CA LYS A 231 16.01 11.97 29.01
C LYS A 231 16.59 13.29 29.47
N GLU A 232 17.10 14.12 28.55
CA GLU A 232 17.64 15.44 28.88
C GLU A 232 16.58 16.36 29.46
N GLU A 233 15.37 16.36 28.89
CA GLU A 233 14.25 17.16 29.38
C GLU A 233 13.79 16.68 30.79
N GLY A 234 13.72 15.37 31.00
CA GLY A 234 13.44 14.76 32.29
C GLY A 234 14.48 15.12 33.36
N MET A 235 15.79 15.12 33.02
CA MET A 235 16.85 15.58 33.94
C MET A 235 16.72 17.07 34.28
N LYS A 236 16.47 17.92 33.31
CA LYS A 236 16.24 19.35 33.54
C LYS A 236 15.04 19.62 34.46
N LEU A 237 13.96 18.85 34.31
CA LEU A 237 12.80 18.93 35.19
C LEU A 237 13.13 18.53 36.62
N LEU A 238 13.91 17.48 36.81
CA LEU A 238 14.39 17.02 38.12
C LEU A 238 15.30 18.06 38.78
N ASP A 239 16.27 18.63 38.07
CA ASP A 239 17.16 19.65 38.57
C ASP A 239 16.39 20.91 38.99
N ASN A 240 15.39 21.32 38.21
CA ASN A 240 14.51 22.43 38.55
C ASN A 240 13.69 22.15 39.83
N LEU A 241 13.22 20.91 40.00
CA LEU A 241 12.47 20.50 41.20
C LEU A 241 13.35 20.53 42.45
N TYR A 242 14.56 20.00 42.35
CA TYR A 242 15.54 20.04 43.46
C TYR A 242 15.94 21.47 43.82
N SER A 243 16.10 22.36 42.85
CA SER A 243 16.43 23.78 43.11
C SER A 243 15.28 24.57 43.73
N PHE A 244 14.03 24.10 43.57
CA PHE A 244 12.83 24.70 44.18
C PHE A 244 12.61 24.21 45.62
N LEU A 245 13.15 23.04 45.97
CA LEU A 245 13.01 22.43 47.33
C LEU A 245 14.19 22.76 48.25
N ALA A 246 15.24 23.41 47.79
CA ALA A 246 16.41 23.85 48.52
C ALA A 246 16.27 25.34 48.91
#